data_a32579e37c8e7ca117335d70baeb2275
#
_entry.id   a32579e37c8e7ca117335d70baeb2275
#
_cell.length_a   1.000
_cell.length_b   1.000
_cell.length_c   1.000
_cell.angle_alpha   90.00
_cell.angle_beta   90.00
_cell.angle_gamma   90.00
#
_symmetry.space_group_name_H-M   'P 1'
#
loop_
_entity.id
_entity.type
_entity.pdbx_description
1 polymer ?
#
loop_
_entity_poly.entity_id
_entity_poly.type
_entity_poly.pdbx_seq_one_letter_code
_entity_poly.pdbx_strand_id
1 'polypeptide(L)'
;MSSTPPGPKGVPVFGASRQYARDPFTFLTAVADAYGDVIHFDLGPLDTYMLTNPADIERVLVSDASKFRKPQFQDRAIGDLLGEGLLMSEGATWQKQRQLAQPAFDVRRISTMAGMMTDRTERMLSGWHNGDVIDVQLEMTRLTVEIIVDAMFGADLDAERIRIIQENLEPLGTRFEPDPIRFLTPDWVPTRENREYRESLSVLEDLIWDIVEERRGSEYGQTPASSVSAGASAGEQPMDLLSILLRAYDAGEQTDENLRDELMTMLLAGHDTTALTLTYAWYLLSQHPEAEAKLHRELDDVLGGRTPTYEDVRQLEYTERVLNESMRLYPPVYVMFREPKVDVRLGGYRVPEGSAIMLPQWVVHRSERWWDDPLEFDPDRWSPERMKDRPSFAYFPFGGGPRHCIGKHLSLLEGRLILGTVAQQYELDYSRDEPFSLRGSLTMHPREPMGMRLHARK
;
A
#
# COMPACT_ATOMS: atom_id res chain seq x y z
N MET A 1 -31.47 -25.46 7.46
CA MET A 1 -31.63 -23.98 7.53
C MET A 1 -30.25 -23.41 7.73
N SER A 2 -29.74 -22.61 6.81
CA SER A 2 -28.45 -21.94 7.02
C SER A 2 -28.74 -20.79 7.99
N SER A 3 -28.29 -20.93 9.25
CA SER A 3 -28.36 -19.85 10.23
C SER A 3 -27.48 -18.69 9.74
N THR A 4 -27.92 -17.44 9.96
CA THR A 4 -27.07 -16.27 9.78
C THR A 4 -25.87 -16.37 10.72
N PRO A 5 -24.65 -16.01 10.29
CA PRO A 5 -23.50 -15.97 11.18
C PRO A 5 -23.77 -15.08 12.42
N PRO A 6 -23.12 -15.36 13.56
CA PRO A 6 -23.19 -14.45 14.71
C PRO A 6 -22.54 -13.11 14.40
N GLY A 7 -22.92 -12.07 15.16
CA GLY A 7 -22.31 -10.76 15.02
C GLY A 7 -22.93 -9.72 15.95
N PRO A 8 -22.34 -8.51 16.00
CA PRO A 8 -22.81 -7.44 16.84
C PRO A 8 -24.19 -6.93 16.36
N LYS A 9 -25.07 -6.67 17.32
CA LYS A 9 -26.34 -6.01 17.04
C LYS A 9 -26.09 -4.52 16.79
N GLY A 10 -26.36 -4.06 15.58
CA GLY A 10 -26.28 -2.66 15.22
C GLY A 10 -27.49 -1.84 15.70
N VAL A 11 -27.41 -0.51 15.56
CA VAL A 11 -28.57 0.38 15.73
C VAL A 11 -29.34 0.48 14.41
N PRO A 12 -30.67 0.73 14.46
CA PRO A 12 -31.49 0.88 13.24
C PRO A 12 -30.84 1.85 12.25
N VAL A 13 -30.88 1.54 10.96
CA VAL A 13 -30.35 2.32 9.82
C VAL A 13 -28.82 2.36 9.74
N PHE A 14 -28.11 2.52 10.86
CA PHE A 14 -26.66 2.70 10.86
C PHE A 14 -25.87 1.41 11.13
N GLY A 15 -26.56 0.33 11.56
CA GLY A 15 -25.86 -0.88 11.93
C GLY A 15 -24.74 -0.64 12.96
N ALA A 16 -23.56 -1.16 12.67
CA ALA A 16 -22.34 -0.98 13.47
C ALA A 16 -21.45 0.20 12.98
N SER A 17 -21.91 0.98 11.98
CA SER A 17 -21.09 2.02 11.34
C SER A 17 -20.49 3.05 12.30
N ARG A 18 -21.21 3.40 13.38
CA ARG A 18 -20.70 4.37 14.36
C ARG A 18 -19.52 3.84 15.15
N GLN A 19 -19.57 2.57 15.56
CA GLN A 19 -18.49 1.93 16.29
C GLN A 19 -17.26 1.75 15.36
N TYR A 20 -17.50 1.29 14.14
CA TYR A 20 -16.47 1.14 13.12
C TYR A 20 -15.80 2.48 12.76
N ALA A 21 -16.58 3.53 12.55
CA ALA A 21 -16.06 4.86 12.21
C ALA A 21 -15.26 5.50 13.34
N ARG A 22 -15.62 5.24 14.60
CA ARG A 22 -14.91 5.79 15.75
C ARG A 22 -13.49 5.22 15.90
N ASP A 23 -13.37 3.91 15.77
CA ASP A 23 -12.11 3.18 15.85
C ASP A 23 -12.27 1.82 15.14
N PRO A 24 -11.90 1.75 13.85
CA PRO A 24 -12.06 0.53 13.07
C PRO A 24 -11.18 -0.61 13.62
N PHE A 25 -10.03 -0.32 14.17
CA PHE A 25 -9.07 -1.31 14.64
C PHE A 25 -9.56 -2.03 15.89
N THR A 26 -9.98 -1.27 16.90
CA THR A 26 -10.59 -1.83 18.13
C THR A 26 -11.89 -2.55 17.81
N PHE A 27 -12.73 -2.00 16.91
CA PHE A 27 -13.97 -2.65 16.52
C PHE A 27 -13.74 -4.00 15.84
N LEU A 28 -12.87 -4.07 14.84
CA LEU A 28 -12.58 -5.30 14.10
C LEU A 28 -12.00 -6.38 15.02
N THR A 29 -11.08 -6.02 15.91
CA THR A 29 -10.49 -6.94 16.88
C THR A 29 -11.55 -7.48 17.83
N ALA A 30 -12.31 -6.62 18.49
CA ALA A 30 -13.33 -7.03 19.45
C ALA A 30 -14.42 -7.92 18.83
N VAL A 31 -14.80 -7.64 17.57
CA VAL A 31 -15.80 -8.45 16.87
C VAL A 31 -15.23 -9.83 16.50
N ALA A 32 -13.98 -9.90 16.07
CA ALA A 32 -13.31 -11.18 15.78
C ALA A 32 -13.18 -12.06 17.03
N ASP A 33 -12.76 -11.47 18.15
CA ASP A 33 -12.60 -12.18 19.41
C ASP A 33 -13.94 -12.71 19.96
N ALA A 34 -15.02 -11.93 19.76
CA ALA A 34 -16.32 -12.29 20.29
C ALA A 34 -17.07 -13.34 19.46
N TYR A 35 -16.88 -13.38 18.14
CA TYR A 35 -17.77 -14.14 17.24
C TYR A 35 -17.06 -15.19 16.35
N GLY A 36 -15.75 -15.15 16.21
CA GLY A 36 -14.97 -16.20 15.54
C GLY A 36 -14.76 -15.99 14.03
N ASP A 37 -14.95 -17.03 13.20
CA ASP A 37 -14.43 -17.10 11.85
C ASP A 37 -15.24 -16.37 10.79
N VAL A 38 -16.55 -16.40 10.90
CA VAL A 38 -17.49 -15.75 9.99
C VAL A 38 -18.45 -14.93 10.79
N ILE A 39 -18.45 -13.65 10.57
CA ILE A 39 -19.18 -12.70 11.39
C ILE A 39 -20.07 -11.86 10.49
N HIS A 40 -21.31 -11.64 10.89
CA HIS A 40 -22.30 -10.86 10.16
C HIS A 40 -22.69 -9.59 10.90
N PHE A 41 -22.64 -8.45 10.25
CA PHE A 41 -23.15 -7.16 10.76
C PHE A 41 -23.42 -6.19 9.63
N ASP A 42 -24.23 -5.18 9.91
CA ASP A 42 -24.52 -4.12 8.95
C ASP A 42 -23.56 -2.94 9.16
N LEU A 43 -22.97 -2.42 8.08
CA LEU A 43 -22.30 -1.12 8.03
C LEU A 43 -23.17 -0.15 7.22
N GLY A 44 -24.10 0.53 7.91
CA GLY A 44 -25.14 1.31 7.25
C GLY A 44 -26.00 0.42 6.34
N PRO A 45 -26.07 0.67 5.03
CA PRO A 45 -26.82 -0.15 4.10
C PRO A 45 -26.07 -1.41 3.63
N LEU A 46 -24.81 -1.60 4.04
CA LEU A 46 -23.99 -2.70 3.59
C LEU A 46 -24.20 -3.94 4.48
N ASP A 47 -24.78 -4.99 3.92
CA ASP A 47 -24.83 -6.34 4.51
C ASP A 47 -23.43 -6.95 4.48
N THR A 48 -22.74 -6.98 5.64
CA THR A 48 -21.29 -7.23 5.72
C THR A 48 -20.98 -8.55 6.40
N TYR A 49 -20.12 -9.35 5.77
CA TYR A 49 -19.57 -10.59 6.28
C TYR A 49 -18.06 -10.47 6.47
N MET A 50 -17.58 -10.51 7.70
CA MET A 50 -16.16 -10.48 8.01
C MET A 50 -15.63 -11.91 8.15
N LEU A 51 -14.50 -12.19 7.50
CA LEU A 51 -13.82 -13.48 7.51
C LEU A 51 -12.47 -13.38 8.21
N THR A 52 -12.22 -14.22 9.20
CA THR A 52 -10.94 -14.25 9.93
C THR A 52 -10.19 -15.57 9.76
N ASN A 53 -10.79 -16.57 9.12
CA ASN A 53 -10.14 -17.84 8.84
C ASN A 53 -9.31 -17.78 7.55
N PRO A 54 -7.99 -18.06 7.58
CA PRO A 54 -7.12 -18.05 6.40
C PRO A 54 -7.62 -18.92 5.23
N ALA A 55 -8.26 -20.06 5.51
CA ALA A 55 -8.77 -20.93 4.46
C ALA A 55 -9.96 -20.32 3.70
N ASP A 56 -10.87 -19.62 4.40
CA ASP A 56 -11.97 -18.91 3.74
C ASP A 56 -11.47 -17.67 2.98
N ILE A 57 -10.45 -16.98 3.51
CA ILE A 57 -9.78 -15.86 2.84
C ILE A 57 -9.10 -16.33 1.55
N GLU A 58 -8.37 -17.45 1.61
CA GLU A 58 -7.78 -18.08 0.42
C GLU A 58 -8.84 -18.38 -0.63
N ARG A 59 -9.96 -18.98 -0.24
CA ARG A 59 -11.06 -19.28 -1.16
C ARG A 59 -11.58 -18.04 -1.86
N VAL A 60 -11.79 -16.95 -1.14
CA VAL A 60 -12.28 -15.68 -1.71
C VAL A 60 -11.29 -15.07 -2.66
N LEU A 61 -9.99 -15.09 -2.31
CA LEU A 61 -8.95 -14.41 -3.09
C LEU A 61 -8.35 -15.27 -4.21
N VAL A 62 -8.34 -16.59 -4.08
CA VAL A 62 -7.62 -17.50 -4.99
C VAL A 62 -8.55 -18.53 -5.61
N SER A 63 -8.96 -19.57 -4.87
CA SER A 63 -9.57 -20.76 -5.48
C SER A 63 -10.97 -20.50 -6.01
N ASP A 64 -11.75 -19.63 -5.41
CA ASP A 64 -13.09 -19.19 -5.85
C ASP A 64 -13.10 -17.75 -6.41
N ALA A 65 -11.94 -17.14 -6.70
CA ALA A 65 -11.82 -15.72 -7.07
C ALA A 65 -12.76 -15.28 -8.20
N SER A 66 -13.06 -16.16 -9.15
CA SER A 66 -13.98 -15.88 -10.26
C SER A 66 -15.44 -15.60 -9.82
N LYS A 67 -15.83 -16.03 -8.61
CA LYS A 67 -17.15 -15.79 -8.02
C LYS A 67 -17.27 -14.43 -7.34
N PHE A 68 -16.18 -13.70 -7.23
CA PHE A 68 -16.11 -12.42 -6.51
C PHE A 68 -15.69 -11.29 -7.43
N ARG A 69 -16.03 -10.07 -7.03
CA ARG A 69 -15.61 -8.81 -7.66
C ARG A 69 -15.25 -7.78 -6.61
N LYS A 70 -14.76 -6.63 -7.03
CA LYS A 70 -14.69 -5.43 -6.18
C LYS A 70 -16.10 -5.01 -5.79
N PRO A 71 -16.33 -4.55 -4.54
CA PRO A 71 -17.66 -4.12 -4.14
C PRO A 71 -18.10 -2.84 -4.86
N GLN A 72 -19.37 -2.80 -5.29
CA GLN A 72 -19.93 -1.63 -5.97
C GLN A 72 -19.92 -0.35 -5.12
N PHE A 73 -19.90 -0.46 -3.80
CA PHE A 73 -19.81 0.72 -2.94
C PHE A 73 -18.45 1.44 -3.08
N GLN A 74 -17.38 0.72 -3.46
CA GLN A 74 -16.07 1.33 -3.72
C GLN A 74 -16.11 2.22 -4.96
N ASP A 75 -16.87 1.87 -6.00
CA ASP A 75 -17.03 2.71 -7.19
C ASP A 75 -17.60 4.09 -6.84
N ARG A 76 -18.52 4.15 -5.87
CA ARG A 76 -19.06 5.43 -5.37
C ARG A 76 -18.09 6.21 -4.50
N ALA A 77 -17.20 5.51 -3.80
CA ALA A 77 -16.28 6.14 -2.86
C ALA A 77 -15.04 6.71 -3.56
N ILE A 78 -14.46 5.94 -4.52
CA ILE A 78 -13.16 6.24 -5.14
C ILE A 78 -13.20 6.26 -6.68
N GLY A 79 -14.38 6.09 -7.28
CA GLY A 79 -14.53 6.05 -8.74
C GLY A 79 -14.10 7.34 -9.42
N ASP A 80 -14.43 8.51 -8.87
CA ASP A 80 -13.99 9.79 -9.40
C ASP A 80 -12.46 9.95 -9.39
N LEU A 81 -11.79 9.33 -8.41
CA LEU A 81 -10.34 9.40 -8.24
C LEU A 81 -9.59 8.43 -9.14
N LEU A 82 -10.03 7.17 -9.19
CA LEU A 82 -9.29 6.06 -9.82
C LEU A 82 -9.94 5.54 -11.11
N GLY A 83 -11.14 5.99 -11.42
CA GLY A 83 -11.88 5.60 -12.62
C GLY A 83 -11.89 4.09 -12.85
N GLU A 84 -11.57 3.69 -14.08
CA GLU A 84 -11.39 2.30 -14.48
C GLU A 84 -9.91 1.85 -14.50
N GLY A 85 -9.04 2.49 -13.67
CA GLY A 85 -7.67 2.05 -13.49
C GLY A 85 -7.56 0.63 -12.91
N LEU A 86 -6.36 0.06 -12.93
CA LEU A 86 -6.09 -1.34 -12.56
C LEU A 86 -6.64 -1.74 -11.19
N LEU A 87 -6.70 -0.81 -10.23
CA LEU A 87 -7.22 -1.10 -8.89
C LEU A 87 -8.75 -1.32 -8.93
N MET A 88 -9.50 -0.53 -9.71
CA MET A 88 -10.97 -0.52 -9.69
C MET A 88 -11.60 -1.34 -10.81
N SER A 89 -11.01 -1.40 -11.98
CA SER A 89 -11.56 -2.10 -13.13
C SER A 89 -11.86 -3.58 -12.90
N GLU A 90 -12.83 -4.12 -13.61
CA GLU A 90 -13.29 -5.51 -13.52
C GLU A 90 -13.31 -6.21 -14.91
N GLY A 91 -13.40 -7.53 -14.90
CA GLY A 91 -13.60 -8.33 -16.11
C GLY A 91 -12.54 -8.14 -17.19
N ALA A 92 -12.97 -7.87 -18.43
CA ALA A 92 -12.08 -7.73 -19.58
C ALA A 92 -11.21 -6.46 -19.50
N THR A 93 -11.76 -5.35 -18.98
CA THR A 93 -11.01 -4.11 -18.75
C THR A 93 -9.83 -4.36 -17.83
N TRP A 94 -10.07 -4.99 -16.68
CA TRP A 94 -8.99 -5.33 -15.74
C TRP A 94 -7.94 -6.24 -16.36
N GLN A 95 -8.36 -7.27 -17.13
CA GLN A 95 -7.40 -8.18 -17.78
C GLN A 95 -6.50 -7.42 -18.74
N LYS A 96 -7.06 -6.52 -19.53
CA LYS A 96 -6.32 -5.68 -20.48
C LYS A 96 -5.35 -4.76 -19.77
N GLN A 97 -5.81 -4.01 -18.75
CA GLN A 97 -4.96 -3.11 -17.96
C GLN A 97 -3.83 -3.87 -17.26
N ARG A 98 -4.15 -5.02 -16.67
CA ARG A 98 -3.13 -5.88 -16.05
C ARG A 98 -2.07 -6.35 -17.04
N GLN A 99 -2.46 -6.76 -18.25
CA GLN A 99 -1.52 -7.19 -19.29
C GLN A 99 -0.65 -6.04 -19.78
N LEU A 100 -1.19 -4.86 -19.94
CA LEU A 100 -0.44 -3.67 -20.34
C LEU A 100 0.58 -3.24 -19.27
N ALA A 101 0.18 -3.23 -18.00
CA ALA A 101 1.05 -2.79 -16.92
C ALA A 101 2.13 -3.83 -16.55
N GLN A 102 1.85 -5.13 -16.72
CA GLN A 102 2.73 -6.23 -16.25
C GLN A 102 4.20 -6.10 -16.67
N PRO A 103 4.57 -5.69 -17.90
CA PRO A 103 5.97 -5.54 -18.32
C PRO A 103 6.76 -4.51 -17.50
N ALA A 104 6.13 -3.42 -17.04
CA ALA A 104 6.78 -2.42 -16.21
C ALA A 104 7.16 -2.99 -14.82
N PHE A 105 6.47 -4.04 -14.38
CA PHE A 105 6.69 -4.73 -13.10
C PHE A 105 7.43 -6.07 -13.24
N ASP A 106 8.07 -6.34 -14.39
CA ASP A 106 8.95 -7.51 -14.54
C ASP A 106 10.17 -7.38 -13.62
N VAL A 107 10.55 -8.47 -12.94
CA VAL A 107 11.65 -8.47 -11.96
C VAL A 107 12.96 -7.99 -12.56
N ARG A 108 13.24 -8.32 -13.83
CA ARG A 108 14.45 -7.86 -14.54
C ARG A 108 14.42 -6.35 -14.76
N ARG A 109 13.26 -5.78 -15.03
CA ARG A 109 13.09 -4.32 -15.14
C ARG A 109 13.25 -3.66 -13.78
N ILE A 110 12.56 -4.18 -12.75
CA ILE A 110 12.65 -3.67 -11.38
C ILE A 110 14.11 -3.68 -10.89
N SER A 111 14.88 -4.73 -11.20
CA SER A 111 16.29 -4.81 -10.78
C SER A 111 17.16 -3.67 -11.30
N THR A 112 16.84 -3.11 -12.47
CA THR A 112 17.59 -1.96 -13.03
C THR A 112 17.30 -0.64 -12.32
N MET A 113 16.23 -0.58 -11.52
CA MET A 113 15.84 0.62 -10.77
C MET A 113 16.57 0.75 -9.42
N ALA A 114 17.28 -0.30 -8.96
CA ALA A 114 17.90 -0.32 -7.65
C ALA A 114 18.86 0.86 -7.41
N GLY A 115 19.71 1.19 -8.39
CA GLY A 115 20.62 2.34 -8.31
C GLY A 115 19.88 3.67 -8.14
N MET A 116 18.82 3.90 -8.91
CA MET A 116 17.98 5.09 -8.78
C MET A 116 17.37 5.20 -7.38
N MET A 117 16.84 4.10 -6.83
CA MET A 117 16.25 4.07 -5.49
C MET A 117 17.27 4.45 -4.40
N THR A 118 18.47 3.88 -4.47
CA THR A 118 19.54 4.19 -3.51
C THR A 118 20.06 5.61 -3.68
N ASP A 119 20.24 6.11 -4.89
CA ASP A 119 20.67 7.49 -5.16
C ASP A 119 19.66 8.52 -4.61
N ARG A 120 18.35 8.24 -4.74
CA ARG A 120 17.30 9.08 -4.16
C ARG A 120 17.35 9.05 -2.63
N THR A 121 17.56 7.88 -2.04
CA THR A 121 17.70 7.71 -0.60
C THR A 121 18.91 8.47 -0.08
N GLU A 122 20.07 8.36 -0.71
CA GLU A 122 21.28 9.09 -0.30
C GLU A 122 21.11 10.60 -0.46
N ARG A 123 20.40 11.06 -1.50
CA ARG A 123 20.07 12.48 -1.66
C ARG A 123 19.23 12.98 -0.48
N MET A 124 18.21 12.23 -0.07
CA MET A 124 17.42 12.54 1.13
C MET A 124 18.32 12.63 2.36
N LEU A 125 19.18 11.62 2.59
CA LEU A 125 20.10 11.57 3.74
C LEU A 125 21.10 12.73 3.76
N SER A 126 21.48 13.29 2.61
CA SER A 126 22.38 14.45 2.55
C SER A 126 21.83 15.71 3.25
N GLY A 127 20.52 15.77 3.45
CA GLY A 127 19.84 16.82 4.20
C GLY A 127 19.70 16.54 5.71
N TRP A 128 20.06 15.34 6.18
CA TRP A 128 19.89 14.95 7.56
C TRP A 128 21.13 15.23 8.39
N HIS A 129 20.93 15.65 9.66
CA HIS A 129 22.05 15.91 10.57
C HIS A 129 21.82 15.20 11.91
N ASN A 130 22.93 14.82 12.54
CA ASN A 130 22.86 14.17 13.85
C ASN A 130 22.18 15.05 14.89
N GLY A 131 21.16 14.53 15.55
CA GLY A 131 20.35 15.21 16.56
C GLY A 131 19.09 15.91 16.02
N ASP A 132 18.91 16.02 14.70
CA ASP A 132 17.69 16.54 14.11
C ASP A 132 16.48 15.68 14.49
N VAL A 133 15.31 16.30 14.52
CA VAL A 133 14.03 15.60 14.64
C VAL A 133 13.28 15.78 13.34
N ILE A 134 13.01 14.68 12.65
CA ILE A 134 12.28 14.65 11.38
C ILE A 134 10.90 14.03 11.59
N ASP A 135 9.95 14.34 10.72
CA ASP A 135 8.74 13.54 10.55
C ASP A 135 9.03 12.40 9.54
N VAL A 136 9.26 11.20 10.06
CA VAL A 136 9.65 10.06 9.22
C VAL A 136 8.57 9.67 8.23
N GLN A 137 7.28 9.85 8.54
CA GLN A 137 6.20 9.58 7.59
C GLN A 137 6.30 10.54 6.40
N LEU A 138 6.50 11.82 6.64
CA LEU A 138 6.63 12.82 5.58
C LEU A 138 7.87 12.56 4.70
N GLU A 139 9.02 12.24 5.31
CA GLU A 139 10.25 11.90 4.59
C GLU A 139 10.08 10.65 3.73
N MET A 140 9.49 9.58 4.27
CA MET A 140 9.24 8.35 3.51
C MET A 140 8.23 8.57 2.39
N THR A 141 7.16 9.33 2.63
CA THR A 141 6.19 9.69 1.59
C THR A 141 6.84 10.46 0.45
N ARG A 142 7.68 11.46 0.77
CA ARG A 142 8.42 12.23 -0.23
C ARG A 142 9.31 11.33 -1.09
N LEU A 143 10.12 10.50 -0.43
CA LEU A 143 11.05 9.59 -1.10
C LEU A 143 10.33 8.60 -2.02
N THR A 144 9.25 7.97 -1.55
CA THR A 144 8.49 6.99 -2.34
C THR A 144 7.72 7.62 -3.49
N VAL A 145 7.26 8.89 -3.37
CA VAL A 145 6.72 9.67 -4.50
C VAL A 145 7.80 9.88 -5.56
N GLU A 146 8.99 10.33 -5.18
CA GLU A 146 10.11 10.51 -6.10
C GLU A 146 10.46 9.21 -6.84
N ILE A 147 10.52 8.11 -6.11
CA ILE A 147 10.85 6.79 -6.66
C ILE A 147 9.76 6.30 -7.62
N ILE A 148 8.48 6.34 -7.24
CA ILE A 148 7.41 5.80 -8.09
C ILE A 148 7.24 6.62 -9.38
N VAL A 149 7.39 7.94 -9.33
CA VAL A 149 7.29 8.79 -10.52
C VAL A 149 8.45 8.53 -11.48
N ASP A 150 9.68 8.44 -10.97
CA ASP A 150 10.84 8.09 -11.78
C ASP A 150 10.70 6.66 -12.37
N ALA A 151 10.39 5.67 -11.54
CA ALA A 151 10.29 4.27 -11.95
C ALA A 151 9.17 3.99 -12.96
N MET A 152 7.98 4.60 -12.77
CA MET A 152 6.80 4.29 -13.55
C MET A 152 6.53 5.31 -14.68
N PHE A 153 6.89 6.57 -14.47
CA PHE A 153 6.61 7.62 -15.45
C PHE A 153 7.87 8.10 -16.17
N GLY A 154 9.06 7.67 -15.71
CA GLY A 154 10.35 8.09 -16.27
C GLY A 154 10.56 9.61 -16.18
N ALA A 155 9.98 10.24 -15.14
CA ALA A 155 10.04 11.67 -14.90
C ALA A 155 10.84 11.99 -13.64
N ASP A 156 11.65 13.04 -13.70
CA ASP A 156 12.35 13.58 -12.53
C ASP A 156 11.59 14.80 -12.02
N LEU A 157 11.01 14.71 -10.83
CA LEU A 157 10.25 15.80 -10.24
C LEU A 157 11.15 16.74 -9.45
N ASP A 158 10.96 18.02 -9.63
CA ASP A 158 11.54 19.03 -8.76
C ASP A 158 10.83 19.06 -7.37
N ALA A 159 11.45 19.74 -6.41
CA ALA A 159 10.93 19.82 -5.05
C ALA A 159 9.54 20.46 -4.97
N GLU A 160 9.19 21.35 -5.89
CA GLU A 160 7.89 22.02 -5.93
C GLU A 160 6.78 21.05 -6.36
N ARG A 161 7.00 20.27 -7.42
CA ARG A 161 6.04 19.26 -7.89
C ARG A 161 5.82 18.15 -6.85
N ILE A 162 6.89 17.73 -6.16
CA ILE A 162 6.79 16.77 -5.06
C ILE A 162 5.93 17.33 -3.92
N ARG A 163 6.14 18.58 -3.55
CA ARG A 163 5.34 19.27 -2.53
C ARG A 163 3.87 19.35 -2.95
N ILE A 164 3.59 19.70 -4.19
CA ILE A 164 2.22 19.75 -4.75
C ILE A 164 1.55 18.37 -4.61
N ILE A 165 2.24 17.28 -4.96
CA ILE A 165 1.70 15.92 -4.79
C ILE A 165 1.37 15.68 -3.33
N GLN A 166 2.30 15.90 -2.41
CA GLN A 166 2.10 15.64 -0.98
C GLN A 166 0.92 16.42 -0.38
N GLU A 167 0.83 17.72 -0.68
CA GLU A 167 -0.23 18.59 -0.16
C GLU A 167 -1.62 18.20 -0.68
N ASN A 168 -1.71 17.60 -1.85
CA ASN A 168 -2.98 17.21 -2.46
C ASN A 168 -3.36 15.73 -2.24
N LEU A 169 -2.44 14.88 -1.76
CA LEU A 169 -2.76 13.50 -1.40
C LEU A 169 -3.52 13.37 -0.09
N GLU A 170 -3.22 14.20 0.91
CA GLU A 170 -3.87 14.13 2.22
C GLU A 170 -5.38 14.39 2.17
N PRO A 171 -5.90 15.44 1.49
CA PRO A 171 -7.33 15.65 1.31
C PRO A 171 -8.04 14.49 0.61
N LEU A 172 -7.35 13.82 -0.32
CA LEU A 172 -7.88 12.62 -0.96
C LEU A 172 -7.99 11.46 0.03
N GLY A 173 -6.96 11.25 0.86
CA GLY A 173 -6.95 10.19 1.88
C GLY A 173 -8.05 10.34 2.92
N THR A 174 -8.25 11.54 3.46
CA THR A 174 -9.25 11.82 4.51
C THR A 174 -10.67 11.51 4.08
N ARG A 175 -10.98 11.63 2.77
CA ARG A 175 -12.29 11.30 2.22
C ARG A 175 -12.68 9.84 2.45
N PHE A 176 -11.74 8.94 2.58
CA PHE A 176 -11.98 7.49 2.74
C PHE A 176 -12.02 7.04 4.20
N GLU A 177 -11.92 7.97 5.13
CA GLU A 177 -12.17 7.65 6.53
C GLU A 177 -13.64 7.22 6.73
N PRO A 178 -13.88 6.17 7.53
CA PRO A 178 -15.23 5.71 7.80
C PRO A 178 -16.05 6.81 8.49
N ASP A 179 -16.96 7.47 7.77
CA ASP A 179 -17.90 8.46 8.30
C ASP A 179 -19.34 8.14 7.85
N PRO A 180 -20.23 7.80 8.79
CA PRO A 180 -21.62 7.48 8.46
C PRO A 180 -22.38 8.64 7.81
N ILE A 181 -22.02 9.89 8.10
CA ILE A 181 -22.68 11.08 7.54
C ILE A 181 -22.18 11.30 6.11
N ARG A 182 -20.89 11.18 5.88
CA ARG A 182 -20.28 11.29 4.56
C ARG A 182 -20.87 10.28 3.59
N PHE A 183 -21.10 9.05 4.03
CA PHE A 183 -21.72 8.00 3.21
C PHE A 183 -23.14 8.38 2.73
N LEU A 184 -23.82 9.27 3.45
CA LEU A 184 -25.14 9.78 3.11
C LEU A 184 -25.10 11.12 2.36
N THR A 185 -23.93 11.76 2.27
CA THR A 185 -23.77 13.08 1.64
C THR A 185 -23.28 12.90 0.20
N PRO A 186 -24.09 13.21 -0.83
CA PRO A 186 -23.67 13.12 -2.21
C PRO A 186 -22.52 14.09 -2.52
N ASP A 187 -21.64 13.72 -3.48
CA ASP A 187 -20.43 14.46 -3.82
C ASP A 187 -20.70 15.84 -4.44
N TRP A 188 -21.86 16.03 -5.04
CA TRP A 188 -22.27 17.32 -5.58
C TRP A 188 -22.63 18.37 -4.51
N VAL A 189 -22.84 17.97 -3.25
CA VAL A 189 -23.09 18.92 -2.16
C VAL A 189 -21.84 19.74 -1.88
N PRO A 190 -21.87 21.08 -1.91
CA PRO A 190 -20.69 21.93 -1.80
C PRO A 190 -20.22 22.09 -0.34
N THR A 191 -19.93 20.99 0.34
CA THR A 191 -19.25 21.03 1.64
C THR A 191 -17.81 21.51 1.46
N ARG A 192 -17.18 21.98 2.54
CA ARG A 192 -15.77 22.37 2.52
C ARG A 192 -14.90 21.19 2.05
N GLU A 193 -15.14 20.02 2.61
CA GLU A 193 -14.43 18.78 2.34
C GLU A 193 -14.58 18.33 0.87
N ASN A 194 -15.80 18.36 0.31
CA ASN A 194 -16.02 18.02 -1.10
C ASN A 194 -15.38 19.05 -2.06
N ARG A 195 -15.18 20.30 -1.62
CA ARG A 195 -14.44 21.29 -2.42
C ARG A 195 -12.94 21.02 -2.38
N GLU A 196 -12.37 20.87 -1.19
CA GLU A 196 -10.94 20.54 -1.01
C GLU A 196 -10.57 19.26 -1.78
N TYR A 197 -11.40 18.23 -1.71
CA TYR A 197 -11.22 16.98 -2.48
C TYR A 197 -11.17 17.25 -3.99
N ARG A 198 -12.12 17.99 -4.54
CA ARG A 198 -12.17 18.28 -5.99
C ARG A 198 -11.04 19.19 -6.45
N GLU A 199 -10.65 20.16 -5.63
CA GLU A 199 -9.50 21.02 -5.91
C GLU A 199 -8.21 20.18 -5.95
N SER A 200 -7.98 19.33 -4.96
CA SER A 200 -6.81 18.44 -4.91
C SER A 200 -6.79 17.43 -6.06
N LEU A 201 -7.95 16.86 -6.42
CA LEU A 201 -8.06 15.96 -7.56
C LEU A 201 -7.66 16.68 -8.87
N SER A 202 -8.19 17.88 -9.11
CA SER A 202 -7.88 18.67 -10.29
C SER A 202 -6.39 19.02 -10.38
N VAL A 203 -5.77 19.40 -9.26
CA VAL A 203 -4.33 19.72 -9.23
C VAL A 203 -3.46 18.51 -9.58
N LEU A 204 -3.81 17.32 -9.08
CA LEU A 204 -3.07 16.11 -9.41
C LEU A 204 -3.30 15.64 -10.85
N GLU A 205 -4.52 15.84 -11.39
CA GLU A 205 -4.82 15.58 -12.80
C GLU A 205 -3.99 16.48 -13.72
N ASP A 206 -3.95 17.77 -13.43
CA ASP A 206 -3.16 18.74 -14.20
C ASP A 206 -1.67 18.34 -14.19
N LEU A 207 -1.13 17.97 -13.02
CA LEU A 207 0.25 17.52 -12.91
C LEU A 207 0.54 16.23 -13.70
N ILE A 208 -0.39 15.25 -13.67
CA ILE A 208 -0.25 14.03 -14.49
C ILE A 208 -0.23 14.37 -15.97
N TRP A 209 -1.08 15.27 -16.42
CA TRP A 209 -1.11 15.69 -17.81
C TRP A 209 0.16 16.45 -18.21
N ASP A 210 0.71 17.29 -17.35
CA ASP A 210 2.01 17.93 -17.58
C ASP A 210 3.11 16.89 -17.80
N ILE A 211 3.18 15.84 -16.96
CA ILE A 211 4.14 14.73 -17.11
C ILE A 211 3.93 13.99 -18.44
N VAL A 212 2.67 13.73 -18.81
CA VAL A 212 2.33 13.09 -20.09
C VAL A 212 2.77 13.94 -21.28
N GLU A 213 2.52 15.25 -21.25
CA GLU A 213 2.90 16.18 -22.33
C GLU A 213 4.42 16.33 -22.44
N GLU A 214 5.12 16.45 -21.33
CA GLU A 214 6.59 16.46 -21.30
C GLU A 214 7.15 15.18 -21.93
N ARG A 215 6.55 14.02 -21.62
CA ARG A 215 6.98 12.73 -22.18
C ARG A 215 6.69 12.62 -23.68
N ARG A 216 5.55 13.10 -24.15
CA ARG A 216 5.20 13.16 -25.58
C ARG A 216 6.13 14.10 -26.33
N GLY A 217 6.49 15.24 -25.74
CA GLY A 217 7.39 16.25 -26.35
C GLY A 217 8.86 15.82 -26.46
N SER A 218 9.28 14.89 -25.57
CA SER A 218 10.63 14.30 -25.61
C SER A 218 10.69 13.10 -26.55
N GLU A 219 10.38 13.20 -27.84
CA GLU A 219 10.34 12.07 -28.80
C GLU A 219 10.55 10.67 -28.20
N TYR A 220 9.57 9.79 -28.32
CA TYR A 220 9.61 8.39 -27.84
C TYR A 220 10.92 7.67 -28.23
N GLY A 221 11.96 7.75 -27.45
CA GLY A 221 13.21 7.07 -27.71
C GLY A 221 14.47 7.86 -27.41
N GLN A 222 14.40 9.15 -27.14
CA GLN A 222 15.51 9.87 -26.54
C GLN A 222 15.32 9.92 -25.03
N THR A 223 15.87 8.93 -24.36
CA THR A 223 15.99 8.91 -22.89
C THR A 223 16.70 10.19 -22.46
N PRO A 224 16.15 11.01 -21.53
CA PRO A 224 16.92 12.09 -20.92
C PRO A 224 18.21 11.50 -20.35
N ALA A 225 19.32 12.15 -20.55
CA ALA A 225 20.66 11.70 -20.16
C ALA A 225 20.80 11.43 -18.64
N SER A 226 19.84 11.87 -17.82
CA SER A 226 19.79 11.69 -16.37
C SER A 226 19.12 10.39 -15.90
N SER A 227 18.36 9.66 -16.76
CA SER A 227 17.64 8.43 -16.38
C SER A 227 18.24 7.15 -17.00
N VAL A 228 19.41 7.24 -17.63
CA VAL A 228 20.12 6.06 -18.13
C VAL A 228 20.85 5.43 -16.95
N SER A 229 20.18 4.53 -16.22
CA SER A 229 20.91 3.51 -15.46
C SER A 229 21.82 2.77 -16.46
N ALA A 230 23.11 2.74 -16.17
CA ALA A 230 24.13 2.12 -17.00
C ALA A 230 23.79 0.65 -17.30
N GLY A 231 23.17 0.36 -18.44
CA GLY A 231 22.76 -0.99 -18.81
C GLY A 231 21.81 -1.12 -20.00
N ALA A 232 21.15 -0.04 -20.43
CA ALA A 232 20.32 -0.12 -21.64
C ALA A 232 21.18 0.04 -22.89
N SER A 233 21.17 -0.96 -23.77
CA SER A 233 21.81 -0.86 -25.08
C SER A 233 21.10 0.20 -25.94
N ALA A 234 21.87 1.01 -26.67
CA ALA A 234 21.34 2.03 -27.56
C ALA A 234 20.38 1.37 -28.60
N GLY A 235 19.07 1.61 -28.46
CA GLY A 235 18.04 1.07 -29.35
C GLY A 235 16.89 0.31 -28.66
N GLU A 236 16.94 0.06 -27.35
CA GLU A 236 15.80 -0.51 -26.62
C GLU A 236 14.77 0.60 -26.28
N GLN A 237 13.51 0.30 -26.60
CA GLN A 237 12.41 1.21 -26.29
C GLN A 237 12.21 1.34 -24.76
N PRO A 238 11.90 2.53 -24.23
CA PRO A 238 11.58 2.69 -22.83
C PRO A 238 10.44 1.75 -22.40
N MET A 239 10.63 1.05 -21.28
CA MET A 239 9.70 0.08 -20.74
C MET A 239 9.08 0.54 -19.42
N ASP A 240 9.19 1.84 -19.08
CA ASP A 240 8.41 2.43 -17.99
C ASP A 240 6.92 2.40 -18.34
N LEU A 241 6.07 2.43 -17.30
CA LEU A 241 4.63 2.24 -17.48
C LEU A 241 4.04 3.33 -18.41
N LEU A 242 4.41 4.60 -18.22
CA LEU A 242 3.91 5.70 -19.04
C LEU A 242 4.23 5.47 -20.52
N SER A 243 5.46 5.07 -20.85
CA SER A 243 5.84 4.77 -22.24
C SER A 243 5.06 3.59 -22.82
N ILE A 244 4.74 2.57 -22.01
CA ILE A 244 3.91 1.44 -22.45
C ILE A 244 2.47 1.90 -22.72
N LEU A 245 1.90 2.69 -21.83
CA LEU A 245 0.52 3.20 -21.96
C LEU A 245 0.39 4.17 -23.14
N LEU A 246 1.38 5.03 -23.37
CA LEU A 246 1.38 5.95 -24.51
C LEU A 246 1.45 5.20 -25.84
N ARG A 247 2.25 4.15 -25.96
CA ARG A 247 2.26 3.30 -27.17
C ARG A 247 0.90 2.63 -27.41
N ALA A 248 0.24 2.15 -26.36
CA ALA A 248 -1.09 1.59 -26.45
C ALA A 248 -2.14 2.64 -26.82
N TYR A 249 -1.97 3.87 -26.35
CA TYR A 249 -2.81 5.02 -26.73
C TYR A 249 -2.66 5.34 -28.21
N ASP A 250 -1.43 5.46 -28.74
CA ASP A 250 -1.14 5.75 -30.15
C ASP A 250 -1.65 4.62 -31.07
N ALA A 251 -1.68 3.39 -30.58
CA ALA A 251 -2.29 2.25 -31.28
C ALA A 251 -3.83 2.24 -31.23
N GLY A 252 -4.46 3.19 -30.54
CA GLY A 252 -5.92 3.24 -30.35
C GLY A 252 -6.47 2.20 -29.36
N GLU A 253 -5.60 1.64 -28.54
CA GLU A 253 -5.98 0.63 -27.51
C GLU A 253 -6.34 1.24 -26.17
N GLN A 254 -5.96 2.50 -25.91
CA GLN A 254 -6.24 3.26 -24.69
C GLN A 254 -6.91 4.59 -25.04
N THR A 255 -7.71 5.12 -24.11
CA THR A 255 -8.28 6.48 -24.17
C THR A 255 -7.53 7.40 -23.22
N ASP A 256 -7.74 8.72 -23.32
CA ASP A 256 -7.20 9.68 -22.35
C ASP A 256 -7.68 9.37 -20.92
N GLU A 257 -8.95 8.98 -20.76
CA GLU A 257 -9.52 8.57 -19.48
C GLU A 257 -8.80 7.36 -18.89
N ASN A 258 -8.59 6.30 -19.71
CA ASN A 258 -7.86 5.12 -19.25
C ASN A 258 -6.41 5.45 -18.85
N LEU A 259 -5.74 6.31 -19.64
CA LEU A 259 -4.38 6.75 -19.34
C LEU A 259 -4.32 7.49 -18.00
N ARG A 260 -5.21 8.47 -17.82
CA ARG A 260 -5.33 9.22 -16.55
C ARG A 260 -5.58 8.28 -15.37
N ASP A 261 -6.54 7.36 -15.48
CA ASP A 261 -6.96 6.45 -14.42
C ASP A 261 -5.82 5.50 -13.99
N GLU A 262 -5.04 4.99 -14.96
CA GLU A 262 -3.88 4.16 -14.66
C GLU A 262 -2.76 4.94 -13.98
N LEU A 263 -2.44 6.14 -14.45
CA LEU A 263 -1.37 6.95 -13.86
C LEU A 263 -1.75 7.40 -12.45
N MET A 264 -3.00 7.84 -12.24
CA MET A 264 -3.52 8.17 -10.91
C MET A 264 -3.50 6.96 -9.98
N THR A 265 -3.92 5.78 -10.47
CA THR A 265 -3.88 4.53 -9.70
C THR A 265 -2.45 4.19 -9.27
N MET A 266 -1.47 4.31 -10.17
CA MET A 266 -0.08 3.97 -9.86
C MET A 266 0.57 4.98 -8.91
N LEU A 267 0.27 6.26 -9.08
CA LEU A 267 0.76 7.30 -8.17
C LEU A 267 0.25 7.04 -6.75
N LEU A 268 -1.04 6.81 -6.57
CA LEU A 268 -1.64 6.60 -5.24
C LEU A 268 -1.24 5.28 -4.60
N ALA A 269 -1.29 4.18 -5.35
CA ALA A 269 -1.00 2.86 -4.79
C ALA A 269 0.50 2.65 -4.52
N GLY A 270 1.37 3.29 -5.31
CA GLY A 270 2.80 3.04 -5.27
C GLY A 270 3.56 3.75 -4.16
N HIS A 271 3.17 4.97 -3.79
CA HIS A 271 3.92 5.71 -2.78
C HIS A 271 3.48 5.41 -1.35
N ASP A 272 2.19 5.45 -1.07
CA ASP A 272 1.65 5.48 0.29
C ASP A 272 1.91 4.18 1.07
N THR A 273 1.70 3.03 0.42
CA THR A 273 1.85 1.72 1.09
C THR A 273 3.29 1.42 1.48
N THR A 274 4.27 1.77 0.64
CA THR A 274 5.71 1.57 0.93
C THR A 274 6.16 2.58 1.99
N ALA A 275 5.75 3.84 1.89
CA ALA A 275 6.05 4.87 2.90
C ALA A 275 5.56 4.46 4.29
N LEU A 276 4.32 3.99 4.41
CA LEU A 276 3.74 3.52 5.67
C LEU A 276 4.46 2.28 6.22
N THR A 277 4.82 1.32 5.36
CA THR A 277 5.62 0.15 5.77
C THR A 277 6.93 0.58 6.41
N LEU A 278 7.65 1.52 5.78
CA LEU A 278 8.91 2.07 6.29
C LEU A 278 8.71 2.89 7.56
N THR A 279 7.69 3.75 7.60
CA THR A 279 7.33 4.54 8.79
C THR A 279 7.15 3.67 10.02
N TYR A 280 6.35 2.60 9.88
CA TYR A 280 6.13 1.67 10.99
C TYR A 280 7.34 0.79 11.28
N ALA A 281 8.17 0.46 10.29
CA ALA A 281 9.43 -0.25 10.52
C ALA A 281 10.38 0.58 11.39
N TRP A 282 10.54 1.87 11.12
CA TRP A 282 11.35 2.77 11.94
C TRP A 282 10.83 2.91 13.36
N TYR A 283 9.51 3.09 13.51
CA TYR A 283 8.90 3.12 14.83
C TYR A 283 9.17 1.83 15.62
N LEU A 284 8.95 0.67 14.99
CA LEU A 284 9.14 -0.62 15.65
C LEU A 284 10.60 -0.87 16.01
N LEU A 285 11.55 -0.52 15.15
CA LEU A 285 12.98 -0.62 15.44
C LEU A 285 13.37 0.26 16.64
N SER A 286 12.88 1.50 16.70
CA SER A 286 13.15 2.41 17.83
C SER A 286 12.65 1.88 19.18
N GLN A 287 11.65 0.99 19.18
CA GLN A 287 11.12 0.39 20.40
C GLN A 287 11.78 -0.96 20.73
N HIS A 288 12.61 -1.52 19.81
CA HIS A 288 13.19 -2.86 19.94
C HIS A 288 14.70 -2.86 19.62
N PRO A 289 15.55 -2.35 20.52
CA PRO A 289 16.99 -2.20 20.27
C PRO A 289 17.70 -3.52 19.90
N GLU A 290 17.22 -4.66 20.39
CA GLU A 290 17.79 -5.96 20.04
C GLU A 290 17.56 -6.33 18.57
N ALA A 291 16.37 -5.99 18.03
CA ALA A 291 16.06 -6.20 16.63
C ALA A 291 16.87 -5.23 15.74
N GLU A 292 16.95 -3.96 16.14
CA GLU A 292 17.77 -2.96 15.46
C GLU A 292 19.26 -3.37 15.41
N ALA A 293 19.81 -3.85 16.55
CA ALA A 293 21.18 -4.36 16.58
C ALA A 293 21.42 -5.58 15.68
N LYS A 294 20.39 -6.43 15.45
CA LYS A 294 20.50 -7.53 14.47
C LYS A 294 20.48 -7.02 13.03
N LEU A 295 19.65 -6.04 12.74
CA LEU A 295 19.62 -5.35 11.45
C LEU A 295 20.97 -4.74 11.14
N HIS A 296 21.54 -3.98 12.07
CA HIS A 296 22.85 -3.33 11.90
C HIS A 296 23.97 -4.34 11.64
N ARG A 297 23.99 -5.48 12.36
CA ARG A 297 24.98 -6.54 12.12
C ARG A 297 24.88 -7.12 10.71
N GLU A 298 23.66 -7.41 10.22
CA GLU A 298 23.49 -7.87 8.84
C GLU A 298 24.04 -6.85 7.85
N LEU A 299 23.72 -5.57 8.04
CA LEU A 299 24.17 -4.50 7.14
C LEU A 299 25.69 -4.33 7.18
N ASP A 300 26.31 -4.39 8.35
CA ASP A 300 27.76 -4.30 8.52
C ASP A 300 28.46 -5.51 7.85
N ASP A 301 27.91 -6.73 8.01
CA ASP A 301 28.48 -7.98 7.46
C ASP A 301 28.31 -8.03 5.93
N VAL A 302 27.17 -7.60 5.38
CA VAL A 302 26.88 -7.71 3.95
C VAL A 302 27.41 -6.52 3.16
N LEU A 303 27.24 -5.31 3.70
CA LEU A 303 27.51 -4.07 2.96
C LEU A 303 28.85 -3.42 3.36
N GLY A 304 29.24 -3.52 4.61
CA GLY A 304 30.50 -2.94 5.08
C GLY A 304 30.61 -1.43 4.86
N GLY A 305 29.51 -0.70 4.96
CA GLY A 305 29.43 0.75 4.78
C GLY A 305 29.24 1.23 3.34
N ARG A 306 29.14 0.33 2.35
CA ARG A 306 28.81 0.72 0.97
C ARG A 306 27.31 0.75 0.72
N THR A 307 26.88 1.54 -0.23
CA THR A 307 25.48 1.58 -0.68
C THR A 307 25.02 0.21 -1.19
N PRO A 308 23.84 -0.27 -0.76
CA PRO A 308 23.31 -1.55 -1.23
C PRO A 308 22.98 -1.53 -2.73
N THR A 309 23.22 -2.65 -3.39
CA THR A 309 22.87 -2.88 -4.80
C THR A 309 21.78 -3.97 -4.91
N TYR A 310 21.27 -4.19 -6.12
CA TYR A 310 20.31 -5.27 -6.35
C TYR A 310 20.87 -6.66 -5.98
N GLU A 311 22.17 -6.90 -6.21
CA GLU A 311 22.83 -8.15 -5.91
C GLU A 311 22.87 -8.45 -4.41
N ASP A 312 22.93 -7.41 -3.57
CA ASP A 312 22.97 -7.54 -2.12
C ASP A 312 21.61 -7.89 -1.51
N VAL A 313 20.53 -7.51 -2.17
CA VAL A 313 19.15 -7.66 -1.65
C VAL A 313 18.83 -9.09 -1.22
N ARG A 314 19.41 -10.10 -1.89
CA ARG A 314 19.22 -11.51 -1.54
C ARG A 314 19.92 -11.92 -0.24
N GLN A 315 20.90 -11.14 0.21
CA GLN A 315 21.65 -11.38 1.43
C GLN A 315 21.10 -10.56 2.62
N LEU A 316 20.24 -9.57 2.34
CA LEU A 316 19.56 -8.75 3.33
C LEU A 316 18.29 -9.45 3.85
N GLU A 317 18.48 -10.65 4.44
CA GLU A 317 17.37 -11.50 4.87
C GLU A 317 16.68 -10.94 6.13
N TYR A 318 17.46 -10.46 7.09
CA TYR A 318 16.89 -9.87 8.32
C TYR A 318 16.19 -8.55 8.02
N THR A 319 16.73 -7.75 7.12
CA THR A 319 16.09 -6.54 6.59
C THR A 319 14.71 -6.86 6.00
N GLU A 320 14.59 -7.94 5.21
CA GLU A 320 13.28 -8.39 4.71
C GLU A 320 12.34 -8.84 5.83
N ARG A 321 12.85 -9.54 6.84
CA ARG A 321 12.06 -9.97 8.00
C ARG A 321 11.53 -8.78 8.80
N VAL A 322 12.31 -7.71 8.97
CA VAL A 322 11.87 -6.46 9.60
C VAL A 322 10.69 -5.86 8.85
N LEU A 323 10.76 -5.75 7.53
CA LEU A 323 9.67 -5.23 6.70
C LEU A 323 8.41 -6.11 6.75
N ASN A 324 8.58 -7.43 6.69
CA ASN A 324 7.46 -8.36 6.79
C ASN A 324 6.78 -8.26 8.16
N GLU A 325 7.55 -8.13 9.23
CA GLU A 325 7.02 -7.99 10.59
C GLU A 325 6.34 -6.64 10.81
N SER A 326 6.88 -5.58 10.19
CA SER A 326 6.22 -4.26 10.16
C SER A 326 4.85 -4.36 9.47
N MET A 327 4.77 -4.95 8.28
CA MET A 327 3.50 -5.14 7.56
C MET A 327 2.54 -6.12 8.26
N ARG A 328 3.04 -7.02 9.09
CA ARG A 328 2.19 -7.88 9.91
C ARG A 328 1.52 -7.10 11.03
N LEU A 329 2.31 -6.34 11.80
CA LEU A 329 1.81 -5.54 12.92
C LEU A 329 1.02 -4.31 12.47
N TYR A 330 1.48 -3.65 11.42
CA TYR A 330 0.89 -2.45 10.86
C TYR A 330 0.70 -2.59 9.34
N PRO A 331 -0.27 -3.42 8.90
CA PRO A 331 -0.53 -3.59 7.48
C PRO A 331 -1.04 -2.29 6.87
N PRO A 332 -0.35 -1.69 5.87
CA PRO A 332 -0.81 -0.45 5.24
C PRO A 332 -2.26 -0.54 4.77
N VAL A 333 -2.64 -1.65 4.15
CA VAL A 333 -4.05 -1.99 3.85
C VAL A 333 -4.58 -2.87 4.97
N TYR A 334 -5.26 -2.29 5.94
CA TYR A 334 -5.72 -3.00 7.14
C TYR A 334 -6.95 -3.88 6.91
N VAL A 335 -7.69 -3.63 5.82
CA VAL A 335 -8.88 -4.39 5.42
C VAL A 335 -9.03 -4.40 3.91
N MET A 336 -9.37 -5.54 3.34
CA MET A 336 -9.73 -5.70 1.94
C MET A 336 -11.20 -6.08 1.82
N PHE A 337 -11.83 -5.68 0.70
CA PHE A 337 -13.23 -6.01 0.44
C PHE A 337 -13.39 -6.81 -0.85
N ARG A 338 -14.39 -7.69 -0.85
CA ARG A 338 -14.91 -8.39 -2.04
C ARG A 338 -16.43 -8.42 -1.98
N GLU A 339 -17.05 -8.66 -3.12
CA GLU A 339 -18.49 -8.82 -3.28
C GLU A 339 -18.75 -10.10 -4.08
N PRO A 340 -19.56 -11.06 -3.58
CA PRO A 340 -19.91 -12.25 -4.32
C PRO A 340 -20.89 -11.91 -5.46
N LYS A 341 -20.62 -12.44 -6.64
CA LYS A 341 -21.47 -12.32 -7.85
C LYS A 341 -22.60 -13.33 -7.88
N VAL A 342 -22.60 -14.27 -6.99
CA VAL A 342 -23.57 -15.33 -6.77
C VAL A 342 -23.59 -15.70 -5.29
N ASP A 343 -24.64 -16.34 -4.83
CA ASP A 343 -24.65 -16.92 -3.47
C ASP A 343 -23.49 -17.88 -3.28
N VAL A 344 -22.74 -17.70 -2.21
CA VAL A 344 -21.61 -18.57 -1.84
C VAL A 344 -21.77 -19.15 -0.43
N ARG A 345 -20.95 -20.15 -0.11
CA ARG A 345 -20.84 -20.68 1.26
C ARG A 345 -19.44 -20.49 1.78
N LEU A 346 -19.30 -19.77 2.92
CA LEU A 346 -18.03 -19.51 3.61
C LEU A 346 -18.20 -19.90 5.08
N GLY A 347 -17.26 -20.64 5.63
CA GLY A 347 -17.31 -21.13 7.00
C GLY A 347 -18.61 -21.90 7.33
N GLY A 348 -19.25 -22.53 6.35
CA GLY A 348 -20.52 -23.24 6.51
C GLY A 348 -21.79 -22.38 6.38
N TYR A 349 -21.68 -21.04 6.35
CA TYR A 349 -22.80 -20.11 6.22
C TYR A 349 -23.06 -19.74 4.76
N ARG A 350 -24.32 -19.41 4.44
CA ARG A 350 -24.67 -18.82 3.16
C ARG A 350 -24.37 -17.31 3.22
N VAL A 351 -23.60 -16.84 2.26
CA VAL A 351 -23.34 -15.42 2.01
C VAL A 351 -24.05 -15.05 0.71
N PRO A 352 -25.05 -14.16 0.74
CA PRO A 352 -25.83 -13.78 -0.44
C PRO A 352 -25.00 -13.02 -1.48
N GLU A 353 -25.42 -13.11 -2.74
CA GLU A 353 -24.96 -12.22 -3.81
C GLU A 353 -25.07 -10.75 -3.40
N GLY A 354 -24.08 -9.92 -3.72
CA GLY A 354 -24.08 -8.49 -3.45
C GLY A 354 -23.73 -8.09 -2.02
N SER A 355 -23.50 -9.05 -1.10
CA SER A 355 -23.02 -8.75 0.26
C SER A 355 -21.59 -8.22 0.22
N ALA A 356 -21.20 -7.38 1.19
CA ALA A 356 -19.82 -6.98 1.37
C ALA A 356 -19.06 -8.06 2.15
N ILE A 357 -17.98 -8.62 1.59
CA ILE A 357 -17.06 -9.51 2.30
C ILE A 357 -15.85 -8.70 2.73
N MET A 358 -15.60 -8.65 4.03
CA MET A 358 -14.50 -7.97 4.67
C MET A 358 -13.40 -8.97 5.07
N LEU A 359 -12.18 -8.73 4.63
CA LEU A 359 -10.98 -9.52 4.89
C LEU A 359 -10.01 -8.67 5.71
N PRO A 360 -10.09 -8.69 7.06
CA PRO A 360 -9.35 -7.77 7.91
C PRO A 360 -7.92 -8.26 8.14
N GLN A 361 -6.97 -7.73 7.39
CA GLN A 361 -5.53 -7.99 7.59
C GLN A 361 -5.10 -7.65 9.02
N TRP A 362 -5.56 -6.50 9.54
CA TRP A 362 -5.31 -6.08 10.92
C TRP A 362 -5.61 -7.16 11.96
N VAL A 363 -6.72 -7.87 11.81
CA VAL A 363 -7.14 -8.92 12.74
C VAL A 363 -6.35 -10.20 12.51
N VAL A 364 -6.29 -10.67 11.26
CA VAL A 364 -5.70 -11.98 10.93
C VAL A 364 -4.21 -12.01 11.20
N HIS A 365 -3.51 -10.93 10.85
CA HIS A 365 -2.08 -10.80 11.07
C HIS A 365 -1.69 -10.69 12.56
N ARG A 366 -2.65 -10.43 13.45
CA ARG A 366 -2.47 -10.21 14.88
C ARG A 366 -3.21 -11.23 15.74
N SER A 367 -3.67 -12.33 15.15
CA SER A 367 -4.46 -13.37 15.85
C SER A 367 -3.57 -14.41 16.50
N GLU A 368 -3.76 -14.65 17.80
CA GLU A 368 -3.12 -15.73 18.58
C GLU A 368 -3.35 -17.13 18.00
N ARG A 369 -4.37 -17.29 17.15
CA ARG A 369 -4.65 -18.56 16.47
C ARG A 369 -3.58 -18.93 15.44
N TRP A 370 -2.88 -17.93 14.89
CA TRP A 370 -1.93 -18.09 13.79
C TRP A 370 -0.51 -17.64 14.15
N TRP A 371 -0.38 -16.84 15.22
CA TRP A 371 0.86 -16.21 15.60
C TRP A 371 1.11 -16.36 17.10
N ASP A 372 2.28 -16.86 17.47
CA ASP A 372 2.75 -16.84 18.85
C ASP A 372 3.11 -15.40 19.21
N ASP A 373 2.73 -14.94 20.40
CA ASP A 373 2.95 -13.58 20.88
C ASP A 373 2.65 -12.53 19.77
N PRO A 374 1.39 -12.46 19.29
CA PRO A 374 1.03 -11.78 18.05
C PRO A 374 1.24 -10.27 18.06
N LEU A 375 1.37 -9.65 19.22
CA LEU A 375 1.57 -8.20 19.36
C LEU A 375 3.05 -7.83 19.54
N GLU A 376 3.92 -8.80 19.76
CA GLU A 376 5.35 -8.59 19.87
C GLU A 376 6.00 -8.43 18.48
N PHE A 377 6.92 -7.46 18.38
CA PHE A 377 7.74 -7.28 17.18
C PHE A 377 8.93 -8.23 17.21
N ASP A 378 8.83 -9.28 16.44
CA ASP A 378 9.84 -10.35 16.38
C ASP A 378 10.14 -10.74 14.92
N PRO A 379 11.12 -10.07 14.26
CA PRO A 379 11.51 -10.43 12.89
C PRO A 379 12.00 -11.87 12.72
N ASP A 380 12.47 -12.53 13.79
CA ASP A 380 12.93 -13.92 13.71
C ASP A 380 11.78 -14.92 13.52
N ARG A 381 10.52 -14.49 13.73
CA ARG A 381 9.35 -15.33 13.39
C ARG A 381 9.23 -15.69 11.92
N TRP A 382 9.94 -14.95 11.05
CA TRP A 382 9.99 -15.18 9.60
C TRP A 382 11.08 -16.17 9.19
N SER A 383 11.73 -16.83 10.15
CA SER A 383 12.64 -17.94 9.86
C SER A 383 11.87 -19.10 9.19
N PRO A 384 12.50 -19.84 8.26
CA PRO A 384 11.86 -20.97 7.59
C PRO A 384 11.25 -21.99 8.55
N GLU A 385 11.90 -22.24 9.70
CA GLU A 385 11.48 -23.19 10.71
C GLU A 385 10.16 -22.76 11.37
N ARG A 386 10.01 -21.46 11.70
CA ARG A 386 8.82 -20.92 12.37
C ARG A 386 7.65 -20.66 11.42
N MET A 387 7.95 -20.56 10.11
CA MET A 387 6.93 -20.36 9.07
C MET A 387 6.29 -21.64 8.56
N LYS A 388 6.92 -22.80 8.79
CA LYS A 388 6.63 -24.08 8.12
C LYS A 388 5.16 -24.52 8.21
N ASP A 389 4.54 -24.37 9.36
CA ASP A 389 3.18 -24.90 9.62
C ASP A 389 2.11 -23.79 9.62
N ARG A 390 2.48 -22.55 9.29
CA ARG A 390 1.56 -21.41 9.28
C ARG A 390 0.73 -21.39 8.00
N PRO A 391 -0.61 -21.24 8.09
CA PRO A 391 -1.46 -21.08 6.90
C PRO A 391 -1.02 -19.88 6.05
N SER A 392 -0.93 -20.05 4.73
CA SER A 392 -0.43 -19.00 3.82
C SER A 392 -1.19 -17.68 3.95
N PHE A 393 -2.51 -17.74 4.14
CA PHE A 393 -3.35 -16.55 4.30
C PHE A 393 -3.55 -16.10 5.76
N ALA A 394 -2.71 -16.57 6.69
CA ALA A 394 -2.49 -15.90 7.96
C ALA A 394 -1.68 -14.60 7.78
N TYR A 395 -1.04 -14.42 6.60
CA TYR A 395 -0.31 -13.23 6.20
C TYR A 395 -0.52 -12.95 4.71
N PHE A 396 -1.15 -11.83 4.38
CA PHE A 396 -1.50 -11.50 2.98
C PHE A 396 -1.46 -9.98 2.68
N PRO A 397 -0.38 -9.25 3.04
CA PRO A 397 -0.32 -7.79 2.89
C PRO A 397 -0.45 -7.33 1.43
N PHE A 398 -0.07 -8.18 0.49
CA PHE A 398 -0.19 -7.95 -0.96
C PHE A 398 -1.44 -8.61 -1.58
N GLY A 399 -2.40 -9.03 -0.74
CA GLY A 399 -3.57 -9.79 -1.20
C GLY A 399 -3.22 -11.18 -1.71
N GLY A 400 -3.95 -11.66 -2.71
CA GLY A 400 -3.75 -13.00 -3.26
C GLY A 400 -4.49 -13.24 -4.57
N GLY A 401 -4.17 -14.38 -5.22
CA GLY A 401 -4.80 -14.84 -6.44
C GLY A 401 -4.56 -13.93 -7.65
N PRO A 402 -5.47 -13.93 -8.63
CA PRO A 402 -5.30 -13.15 -9.86
C PRO A 402 -5.09 -11.65 -9.62
N ARG A 403 -5.71 -11.12 -8.56
CA ARG A 403 -5.68 -9.71 -8.20
C ARG A 403 -4.66 -9.37 -7.09
N HIS A 404 -3.62 -10.18 -6.94
CA HIS A 404 -2.50 -9.83 -6.06
C HIS A 404 -1.84 -8.52 -6.50
N CYS A 405 -1.20 -7.81 -5.57
CA CYS A 405 -0.51 -6.56 -5.85
C CYS A 405 0.52 -6.72 -6.97
N ILE A 406 0.40 -5.90 -8.02
CA ILE A 406 1.33 -5.90 -9.16
C ILE A 406 2.71 -5.39 -8.74
N GLY A 407 2.75 -4.42 -7.82
CA GLY A 407 3.96 -3.77 -7.31
C GLY A 407 4.68 -4.53 -6.19
N LYS A 408 4.26 -5.76 -5.82
CA LYS A 408 4.85 -6.50 -4.71
C LYS A 408 6.39 -6.55 -4.75
N HIS A 409 6.96 -6.93 -5.89
CA HIS A 409 8.41 -7.06 -6.02
C HIS A 409 9.12 -5.70 -6.00
N LEU A 410 8.50 -4.67 -6.57
CA LEU A 410 8.99 -3.29 -6.53
C LEU A 410 9.03 -2.78 -5.09
N SER A 411 7.92 -2.85 -4.37
CA SER A 411 7.80 -2.40 -2.98
C SER A 411 8.76 -3.12 -2.03
N LEU A 412 8.93 -4.43 -2.18
CA LEU A 412 9.89 -5.20 -1.36
C LEU A 412 11.35 -4.89 -1.70
N LEU A 413 11.67 -4.60 -2.95
CA LEU A 413 13.01 -4.14 -3.34
C LEU A 413 13.28 -2.75 -2.77
N GLU A 414 12.38 -1.82 -3.04
CA GLU A 414 12.42 -0.44 -2.57
C GLU A 414 12.58 -0.38 -1.05
N GLY A 415 11.71 -1.08 -0.31
CA GLY A 415 11.75 -1.11 1.14
C GLY A 415 13.09 -1.62 1.70
N ARG A 416 13.66 -2.69 1.12
CA ARG A 416 14.96 -3.23 1.56
C ARG A 416 16.11 -2.28 1.26
N LEU A 417 16.12 -1.66 0.08
CA LEU A 417 17.17 -0.69 -0.30
C LEU A 417 17.12 0.55 0.57
N ILE A 418 15.92 1.12 0.78
CA ILE A 418 15.76 2.31 1.63
C ILE A 418 16.14 1.98 3.08
N LEU A 419 15.57 0.91 3.66
CA LEU A 419 15.85 0.53 5.04
C LEU A 419 17.35 0.25 5.24
N GLY A 420 17.96 -0.49 4.30
CA GLY A 420 19.39 -0.81 4.35
C GLY A 420 20.29 0.41 4.18
N THR A 421 19.95 1.36 3.31
CA THR A 421 20.73 2.58 3.09
C THR A 421 20.67 3.52 4.30
N VAL A 422 19.46 3.74 4.84
CA VAL A 422 19.26 4.63 6.00
C VAL A 422 19.87 4.02 7.25
N ALA A 423 19.58 2.74 7.56
CA ALA A 423 20.06 2.09 8.79
C ALA A 423 21.59 1.89 8.86
N GLN A 424 22.31 2.00 7.75
CA GLN A 424 23.78 2.07 7.81
C GLN A 424 24.29 3.38 8.37
N GLN A 425 23.58 4.47 8.17
CA GLN A 425 24.04 5.83 8.48
C GLN A 425 23.41 6.40 9.74
N TYR A 426 22.17 5.98 10.05
CA TYR A 426 21.40 6.53 11.16
C TYR A 426 20.65 5.44 11.95
N GLU A 427 20.51 5.70 13.25
CA GLU A 427 19.52 5.14 14.16
C GLU A 427 18.45 6.20 14.37
N LEU A 428 17.18 5.79 14.44
CA LEU A 428 16.05 6.69 14.55
C LEU A 428 15.29 6.41 15.86
N ASP A 429 15.32 7.35 16.81
CA ASP A 429 14.59 7.23 18.07
C ASP A 429 13.27 7.98 18.03
N TYR A 430 12.18 7.29 18.38
CA TYR A 430 10.86 7.92 18.47
C TYR A 430 10.89 9.04 19.52
N SER A 431 10.50 10.25 19.10
CA SER A 431 10.73 11.47 19.89
C SER A 431 9.64 11.79 20.91
N ARG A 432 8.60 10.94 21.04
CA ARG A 432 7.48 11.13 21.95
C ARG A 432 7.44 10.03 23.01
N ASP A 433 6.98 10.37 24.21
CA ASP A 433 6.82 9.42 25.32
C ASP A 433 5.54 8.55 25.16
N GLU A 434 4.53 9.07 24.45
CA GLU A 434 3.25 8.38 24.25
C GLU A 434 3.20 7.71 22.87
N PRO A 435 2.61 6.50 22.76
CA PRO A 435 2.37 5.88 21.46
C PRO A 435 1.49 6.76 20.56
N PHE A 436 1.70 6.67 19.26
CA PHE A 436 0.81 7.32 18.29
C PHE A 436 -0.55 6.61 18.22
N SER A 437 -1.58 7.34 17.81
CA SER A 437 -2.88 6.77 17.49
C SER A 437 -3.02 6.54 15.99
N LEU A 438 -3.96 5.66 15.61
CA LEU A 438 -4.18 5.28 14.22
C LEU A 438 -5.46 5.89 13.66
N ARG A 439 -5.45 6.24 12.38
CA ARG A 439 -6.64 6.49 11.57
C ARG A 439 -6.71 5.47 10.42
N GLY A 440 -7.91 4.94 10.16
CA GLY A 440 -8.16 4.07 9.02
C GLY A 440 -8.81 4.87 7.90
N SER A 441 -8.22 4.79 6.70
CA SER A 441 -8.81 5.27 5.46
C SER A 441 -8.69 4.15 4.40
N LEU A 442 -8.30 4.43 3.16
CA LEU A 442 -7.86 3.39 2.21
C LEU A 442 -6.67 2.61 2.76
N THR A 443 -5.81 3.32 3.47
CA THR A 443 -4.62 2.84 4.16
C THR A 443 -4.68 3.25 5.64
N MET A 444 -3.78 2.72 6.43
CA MET A 444 -3.71 2.96 7.87
C MET A 444 -2.61 3.96 8.18
N HIS A 445 -2.99 5.14 8.64
CA HIS A 445 -2.07 6.23 8.96
C HIS A 445 -1.95 6.50 10.45
N PRO A 446 -0.79 6.99 10.95
CA PRO A 446 -0.73 7.66 12.23
C PRO A 446 -1.57 8.96 12.18
N ARG A 447 -2.20 9.32 13.30
CA ARG A 447 -2.94 10.59 13.42
C ARG A 447 -2.02 11.76 13.72
N GLU A 448 -0.94 11.48 14.42
CA GLU A 448 0.06 12.44 14.85
C GLU A 448 1.30 12.33 13.97
N PRO A 449 2.06 13.43 13.78
CA PRO A 449 3.35 13.38 13.13
C PRO A 449 4.29 12.36 13.79
N MET A 450 4.99 11.58 12.99
CA MET A 450 5.91 10.52 13.42
C MET A 450 7.32 11.10 13.61
N GLY A 451 7.46 11.96 14.65
CA GLY A 451 8.73 12.59 14.99
C GLY A 451 9.78 11.56 15.40
N MET A 452 10.91 11.53 14.69
CA MET A 452 12.05 10.66 14.98
C MET A 452 13.31 11.48 15.11
N ARG A 453 14.08 11.23 16.19
CA ARG A 453 15.40 11.86 16.42
C ARG A 453 16.48 11.04 15.72
N LEU A 454 17.32 11.72 14.97
CA LEU A 454 18.40 11.12 14.20
C LEU A 454 19.67 10.96 15.05
N HIS A 455 20.23 9.77 15.07
CA HIS A 455 21.52 9.45 15.64
C HIS A 455 22.44 8.90 14.56
N ALA A 456 23.47 9.67 14.18
CA ALA A 456 24.41 9.20 13.17
C ALA A 456 25.23 8.01 13.71
N ARG A 457 25.26 6.91 12.97
CA ARG A 457 26.15 5.77 13.24
C ARG A 457 27.61 6.13 12.88
N LYS A 458 28.54 5.54 13.62
CA LYS A 458 29.99 5.78 13.43
C LYS A 458 30.59 4.78 12.46
#